data_4bf6d43fde73968bec630f64924f2c17
#
_entry.id   4bf6d43fde73968bec630f64924f2c17
#
_cell.length_a   1.000
_cell.length_b   1.000
_cell.length_c   1.000
_cell.angle_alpha   90.00
_cell.angle_beta   90.00
_cell.angle_gamma   90.00
#
_symmetry.space_group_name_H-M   'P 1'
#
loop_
_entity.id
_entity.type
_entity.pdbx_description
1 polymer ?
#
loop_
_entity_poly.entity_id
_entity_poly.type
_entity_poly.pdbx_seq_one_letter_code
_entity_poly.pdbx_strand_id
1 'polypeptide(L)'
;VNGLSLLNPIDPAQLQKDTQRIYEVCDGCRRCFNLCPSFNTLLDGIDRYEGDVAKLTSTDHHRIVDECYYCKLCYNHCPYTPPHQYGLDFPRLMIAWKKHLAATRGVSWRDWFLIKTDIIGSLGSLLAPFANWLLGLRFLRVATEPLVGVHRDRQVLPFAAETFPHWWERRGAAQVPASAPRKVAFFGSCLVNYQATDVGKATIQVLEKNGVHVVIPEQRCCGMPSFDIGDTAAIQQAASANVASFLPWVEKGYEIVVPVPSCSLMWKREYPEIVGGPDVLRVAERTFDVCEYLMKMKREGALATDFQQKPGRVAYQVPCHLRDQNIGFKSKELMECAGAQVEVIEKCSGHDGSWSAKTEFFPLSMLIARKAVRVIEEAPADLVATDCPLAGLQLDQAGAMAHAGGRSTKHPIQIVRDAYGLKS
;
A
#
# COMPACT_ATOMS: atom_id res chain seq x y z
N VAL A 1 -23.82 0.89 2.28
CA VAL A 1 -23.77 1.29 0.87
C VAL A 1 -24.10 0.07 0.03
N ASN A 2 -25.38 -0.35 0.06
CA ASN A 2 -25.81 -1.63 -0.55
C ASN A 2 -25.74 -1.64 -2.10
N GLY A 3 -25.49 -0.50 -2.74
CA GLY A 3 -25.47 -0.39 -4.22
C GLY A 3 -24.07 -0.41 -4.86
N LEU A 4 -22.99 -0.27 -4.09
CA LEU A 4 -21.62 -0.17 -4.60
C LEU A 4 -20.79 -1.45 -4.40
N SER A 5 -21.45 -2.63 -4.46
CA SER A 5 -20.76 -3.92 -4.41
C SER A 5 -19.82 -4.10 -5.59
N LEU A 6 -18.58 -4.47 -5.31
CA LEU A 6 -17.58 -4.75 -6.36
C LEU A 6 -17.70 -6.17 -6.93
N LEU A 7 -18.49 -7.03 -6.31
CA LEU A 7 -18.77 -8.39 -6.81
C LEU A 7 -19.65 -8.36 -8.06
N ASN A 8 -20.62 -7.46 -8.12
CA ASN A 8 -21.63 -7.41 -9.18
C ASN A 8 -21.26 -6.33 -10.24
N PRO A 9 -21.81 -6.43 -11.46
CA PRO A 9 -21.76 -5.33 -12.42
C PRO A 9 -22.33 -4.05 -11.78
N ILE A 10 -21.72 -2.91 -12.10
CA ILE A 10 -22.17 -1.61 -11.61
C ILE A 10 -23.37 -1.16 -12.44
N ASP A 11 -24.49 -0.88 -11.79
CA ASP A 11 -25.63 -0.19 -12.43
C ASP A 11 -25.30 1.30 -12.59
N PRO A 12 -25.21 1.83 -13.83
CA PRO A 12 -24.84 3.23 -14.07
C PRO A 12 -25.86 4.21 -13.46
N ALA A 13 -27.15 3.87 -13.45
CA ALA A 13 -28.18 4.75 -12.89
C ALA A 13 -28.07 4.86 -11.37
N GLN A 14 -27.81 3.72 -10.71
CA GLN A 14 -27.58 3.71 -9.27
C GLN A 14 -26.27 4.40 -8.91
N LEU A 15 -25.19 4.19 -9.69
CA LEU A 15 -23.90 4.86 -9.49
C LEU A 15 -24.05 6.39 -9.57
N GLN A 16 -24.82 6.89 -10.53
CA GLN A 16 -25.08 8.32 -10.67
C GLN A 16 -25.87 8.89 -9.47
N LYS A 17 -26.89 8.19 -9.00
CA LYS A 17 -27.66 8.58 -7.80
C LYS A 17 -26.80 8.62 -6.54
N ASP A 18 -25.96 7.61 -6.34
CA ASP A 18 -25.03 7.55 -5.22
C ASP A 18 -23.99 8.68 -5.31
N THR A 19 -23.52 9.00 -6.52
CA THR A 19 -22.60 10.12 -6.76
C THR A 19 -23.21 11.44 -6.32
N GLN A 20 -24.40 11.76 -6.82
CA GLN A 20 -25.10 13.00 -6.48
C GLN A 20 -25.30 13.09 -4.95
N ARG A 21 -25.87 12.07 -4.35
CA ARG A 21 -26.12 12.01 -2.90
C ARG A 21 -24.85 12.20 -2.07
N ILE A 22 -23.76 11.52 -2.43
CA ILE A 22 -22.50 11.60 -1.68
C ILE A 22 -21.86 12.99 -1.85
N TYR A 23 -21.86 13.54 -3.07
CA TYR A 23 -21.30 14.86 -3.33
C TYR A 23 -22.05 15.97 -2.63
N GLU A 24 -23.39 15.93 -2.59
CA GLU A 24 -24.24 16.87 -1.84
C GLU A 24 -23.91 16.89 -0.34
N VAL A 25 -23.73 15.70 0.27
CA VAL A 25 -23.34 15.62 1.69
C VAL A 25 -21.89 16.09 1.90
N CYS A 26 -20.98 15.78 0.98
CA CYS A 26 -19.60 16.24 1.04
C CYS A 26 -19.50 17.77 0.93
N ASP A 27 -20.31 18.38 0.06
CA ASP A 27 -20.42 19.84 -0.06
C ASP A 27 -20.92 20.49 1.21
N GLY A 28 -22.01 19.99 1.77
CA GLY A 28 -22.57 20.51 3.03
C GLY A 28 -21.62 20.36 4.24
N CYS A 29 -20.70 19.40 4.20
CA CYS A 29 -19.76 19.11 5.30
C CYS A 29 -18.38 19.76 5.12
N ARG A 30 -17.78 19.71 3.93
CA ARG A 30 -16.46 20.24 3.52
C ARG A 30 -15.27 19.84 4.40
N ARG A 31 -15.41 18.91 5.34
CA ARG A 31 -14.37 18.54 6.31
C ARG A 31 -13.11 17.98 5.64
N CYS A 32 -13.23 17.39 4.44
CA CYS A 32 -12.14 16.76 3.71
C CYS A 32 -11.43 17.70 2.72
N PHE A 33 -11.76 18.99 2.68
CA PHE A 33 -11.23 19.97 1.72
C PHE A 33 -9.71 19.90 1.53
N ASN A 34 -8.94 19.79 2.59
CA ASN A 34 -7.46 19.78 2.52
C ASN A 34 -6.82 18.39 2.55
N LEU A 35 -7.60 17.31 2.44
CA LEU A 35 -7.06 15.95 2.53
C LEU A 35 -6.35 15.49 1.25
N CYS A 36 -6.98 15.72 0.10
CA CYS A 36 -6.44 15.25 -1.18
C CYS A 36 -6.93 16.10 -2.36
N PRO A 37 -6.28 15.98 -3.53
CA PRO A 37 -6.66 16.73 -4.74
C PRO A 37 -8.11 16.51 -5.19
N SER A 38 -8.60 15.27 -5.12
CA SER A 38 -9.95 14.90 -5.54
C SER A 38 -11.02 15.72 -4.82
N PHE A 39 -10.85 15.98 -3.50
CA PHE A 39 -11.77 16.84 -2.76
C PHE A 39 -11.66 18.32 -3.13
N ASN A 40 -10.46 18.81 -3.41
CA ASN A 40 -10.30 20.19 -3.88
C ASN A 40 -11.01 20.36 -5.22
N THR A 41 -10.77 19.45 -6.17
CA THR A 41 -11.44 19.48 -7.49
C THR A 41 -12.96 19.35 -7.37
N LEU A 42 -13.47 18.51 -6.46
CA LEU A 42 -14.90 18.37 -6.19
C LEU A 42 -15.50 19.67 -5.68
N LEU A 43 -14.95 20.22 -4.60
CA LEU A 43 -15.53 21.39 -3.91
C LEU A 43 -15.36 22.67 -4.74
N ASP A 44 -14.21 22.88 -5.38
CA ASP A 44 -14.00 24.00 -6.32
C ASP A 44 -14.94 23.90 -7.54
N GLY A 45 -15.23 22.66 -7.99
CA GLY A 45 -16.20 22.40 -9.06
C GLY A 45 -17.62 22.79 -8.63
N ILE A 46 -18.04 22.37 -7.45
CA ILE A 46 -19.37 22.69 -6.91
C ILE A 46 -19.51 24.20 -6.68
N ASP A 47 -18.49 24.85 -6.11
CA ASP A 47 -18.48 26.30 -5.89
C ASP A 47 -18.62 27.10 -7.19
N ARG A 48 -18.00 26.64 -8.28
CA ARG A 48 -18.14 27.23 -9.62
C ARG A 48 -19.59 27.24 -10.12
N TYR A 49 -20.38 26.28 -9.66
CA TYR A 49 -21.81 26.16 -10.02
C TYR A 49 -22.75 26.55 -8.88
N GLU A 50 -22.30 27.43 -7.97
CA GLU A 50 -23.12 28.02 -6.89
C GLU A 50 -23.76 26.95 -5.96
N GLY A 51 -23.08 25.84 -5.72
CA GLY A 51 -23.54 24.75 -4.86
C GLY A 51 -24.38 23.68 -5.57
N ASP A 52 -24.60 23.80 -6.88
CA ASP A 52 -25.41 22.86 -7.65
C ASP A 52 -24.55 21.68 -8.17
N VAL A 53 -24.57 20.58 -7.42
CA VAL A 53 -23.84 19.34 -7.76
C VAL A 53 -24.27 18.77 -9.12
N ALA A 54 -25.54 18.96 -9.53
CA ALA A 54 -26.05 18.44 -10.79
C ALA A 54 -25.45 19.12 -12.02
N LYS A 55 -24.85 20.29 -11.86
CA LYS A 55 -24.16 21.02 -12.93
C LYS A 55 -22.72 20.59 -13.18
N LEU A 56 -22.15 19.74 -12.30
CA LEU A 56 -20.80 19.18 -12.53
C LEU A 56 -20.75 18.48 -13.89
N THR A 57 -19.81 18.87 -14.72
CA THR A 57 -19.62 18.28 -16.05
C THR A 57 -19.01 16.88 -15.95
N SER A 58 -19.15 16.08 -17.00
CA SER A 58 -18.44 14.79 -17.09
C SER A 58 -16.92 14.93 -16.97
N THR A 59 -16.35 16.05 -17.45
CA THR A 59 -14.92 16.35 -17.32
C THR A 59 -14.53 16.60 -15.87
N ASP A 60 -15.32 17.41 -15.13
CA ASP A 60 -15.08 17.64 -13.71
C ASP A 60 -15.13 16.31 -12.94
N HIS A 61 -16.16 15.51 -13.23
CA HIS A 61 -16.33 14.21 -12.58
C HIS A 61 -15.17 13.23 -12.86
N HIS A 62 -14.73 13.13 -14.12
CA HIS A 62 -13.58 12.28 -14.47
C HIS A 62 -12.33 12.72 -13.71
N ARG A 63 -12.06 14.02 -13.63
CA ARG A 63 -10.93 14.54 -12.89
C ARG A 63 -10.99 14.21 -11.41
N ILE A 64 -12.17 14.34 -10.77
CA ILE A 64 -12.38 13.94 -9.37
C ILE A 64 -12.03 12.46 -9.16
N VAL A 65 -12.47 11.58 -10.08
CA VAL A 65 -12.20 10.14 -10.02
C VAL A 65 -10.72 9.83 -10.24
N ASP A 66 -10.07 10.48 -11.21
CA ASP A 66 -8.67 10.24 -11.55
C ASP A 66 -7.71 10.75 -10.46
N GLU A 67 -8.06 11.84 -9.78
CA GLU A 67 -7.28 12.39 -8.67
C GLU A 67 -7.44 11.59 -7.36
N CYS A 68 -8.41 10.69 -7.26
CA CYS A 68 -8.56 9.80 -6.12
C CYS A 68 -7.64 8.59 -6.24
N TYR A 69 -6.66 8.49 -5.34
CA TYR A 69 -5.70 7.40 -5.25
C TYR A 69 -5.98 6.43 -4.09
N TYR A 70 -7.23 6.25 -3.74
CA TYR A 70 -7.75 5.25 -2.80
C TYR A 70 -7.02 5.13 -1.44
N CYS A 71 -6.52 6.23 -0.91
CA CYS A 71 -5.83 6.23 0.39
C CYS A 71 -6.77 6.01 1.60
N LYS A 72 -8.08 6.10 1.41
CA LYS A 72 -9.15 5.92 2.40
C LYS A 72 -9.10 6.86 3.62
N LEU A 73 -8.20 7.83 3.66
CA LEU A 73 -8.12 8.78 4.78
C LEU A 73 -9.41 9.59 4.97
N CYS A 74 -10.12 9.92 3.88
CA CYS A 74 -11.41 10.58 3.95
C CYS A 74 -12.48 9.70 4.62
N TYR A 75 -12.44 8.39 4.41
CA TYR A 75 -13.35 7.45 5.08
C TYR A 75 -13.11 7.43 6.59
N ASN A 76 -11.85 7.29 7.00
CA ASN A 76 -11.47 7.27 8.43
C ASN A 76 -11.75 8.62 9.14
N HIS A 77 -11.81 9.72 8.38
CA HIS A 77 -12.07 11.06 8.92
C HIS A 77 -13.56 11.46 8.89
N CYS A 78 -14.36 10.71 8.15
CA CYS A 78 -15.77 11.04 7.90
C CYS A 78 -16.67 10.62 9.06
N PRO A 79 -17.46 11.55 9.63
CA PRO A 79 -18.42 11.20 10.67
C PRO A 79 -19.68 10.51 10.13
N TYR A 80 -19.85 10.44 8.82
CA TYR A 80 -21.04 9.94 8.14
C TYR A 80 -20.87 8.56 7.52
N THR A 81 -19.78 7.86 7.83
CA THR A 81 -19.57 6.46 7.41
C THR A 81 -20.50 5.51 8.17
N PRO A 82 -20.78 4.31 7.67
CA PRO A 82 -21.57 3.31 8.42
C PRO A 82 -21.05 3.14 9.86
N PRO A 83 -21.94 3.03 10.88
CA PRO A 83 -23.39 2.83 10.79
C PRO A 83 -24.25 4.09 10.70
N HIS A 84 -23.68 5.26 10.41
CA HIS A 84 -24.44 6.49 10.27
C HIS A 84 -25.48 6.37 9.15
N GLN A 85 -26.66 7.01 9.31
CA GLN A 85 -27.78 6.95 8.37
C GLN A 85 -27.41 7.35 6.92
N TYR A 86 -26.44 8.24 6.73
CA TYR A 86 -25.98 8.63 5.40
C TYR A 86 -25.09 7.55 4.75
N GLY A 87 -24.45 6.69 5.52
CA GLY A 87 -23.67 5.56 5.01
C GLY A 87 -22.67 5.95 3.92
N LEU A 88 -21.91 7.04 4.11
CA LEU A 88 -20.99 7.54 3.10
C LEU A 88 -19.74 6.67 2.98
N ASP A 89 -19.41 6.33 1.75
CA ASP A 89 -18.12 5.74 1.40
C ASP A 89 -17.61 6.33 0.08
N PHE A 90 -16.94 7.48 0.19
CA PHE A 90 -16.38 8.18 -0.96
C PHE A 90 -15.29 7.36 -1.68
N PRO A 91 -14.33 6.71 -1.00
CA PRO A 91 -13.36 5.84 -1.68
C PRO A 91 -14.02 4.72 -2.49
N ARG A 92 -15.05 4.07 -1.93
CA ARG A 92 -15.80 3.02 -2.62
C ARG A 92 -16.52 3.56 -3.85
N LEU A 93 -17.10 4.74 -3.76
CA LEU A 93 -17.70 5.41 -4.91
C LEU A 93 -16.67 5.62 -6.03
N MET A 94 -15.47 6.09 -5.70
CA MET A 94 -14.40 6.31 -6.68
C MET A 94 -13.95 5.02 -7.36
N ILE A 95 -13.78 3.93 -6.60
CA ILE A 95 -13.46 2.61 -7.18
C ILE A 95 -14.61 2.07 -8.04
N ALA A 96 -15.86 2.26 -7.64
CA ALA A 96 -17.01 1.87 -8.45
C ALA A 96 -17.01 2.62 -9.80
N TRP A 97 -16.68 3.91 -9.81
CA TRP A 97 -16.50 4.67 -11.04
C TRP A 97 -15.34 4.17 -11.89
N LYS A 98 -14.17 3.92 -11.29
CA LYS A 98 -13.02 3.36 -12.03
C LYS A 98 -13.37 2.00 -12.63
N LYS A 99 -14.07 1.13 -11.91
CA LYS A 99 -14.60 -0.14 -12.42
C LYS A 99 -15.56 0.06 -13.60
N HIS A 100 -16.50 1.00 -13.48
CA HIS A 100 -17.43 1.32 -14.56
C HIS A 100 -16.70 1.84 -15.81
N LEU A 101 -15.74 2.73 -15.64
CA LEU A 101 -14.92 3.27 -16.72
C LEU A 101 -14.05 2.19 -17.38
N ALA A 102 -13.42 1.32 -16.60
CA ALA A 102 -12.64 0.20 -17.13
C ALA A 102 -13.51 -0.80 -17.93
N ALA A 103 -14.73 -1.05 -17.47
CA ALA A 103 -15.67 -1.94 -18.17
C ALA A 103 -16.22 -1.34 -19.46
N THR A 104 -16.44 -0.01 -19.51
CA THR A 104 -17.07 0.67 -20.67
C THR A 104 -16.08 1.20 -21.69
N ARG A 105 -14.90 1.66 -21.27
CA ARG A 105 -13.87 2.26 -22.14
C ARG A 105 -12.63 1.38 -22.31
N GLY A 106 -12.52 0.32 -21.53
CA GLY A 106 -11.31 -0.48 -21.41
C GLY A 106 -10.24 0.19 -20.56
N VAL A 107 -9.19 -0.56 -20.24
CA VAL A 107 -8.01 -0.07 -19.55
C VAL A 107 -7.02 0.45 -20.57
N SER A 108 -6.44 1.64 -20.35
CA SER A 108 -5.41 2.18 -21.23
C SER A 108 -4.20 1.24 -21.29
N TRP A 109 -3.49 1.20 -22.45
CA TRP A 109 -2.29 0.35 -22.57
C TRP A 109 -1.21 0.71 -21.54
N ARG A 110 -1.09 2.00 -21.22
CA ARG A 110 -0.19 2.53 -20.18
C ARG A 110 -0.54 1.94 -18.80
N ASP A 111 -1.81 2.05 -18.41
CA ASP A 111 -2.26 1.53 -17.12
C ASP A 111 -2.16 0.01 -17.07
N TRP A 112 -2.55 -0.67 -18.17
CA TRP A 112 -2.38 -2.10 -18.31
C TRP A 112 -0.91 -2.54 -18.13
N PHE A 113 0.04 -1.81 -18.72
CA PHE A 113 1.46 -2.09 -18.55
C PHE A 113 1.90 -1.88 -17.11
N LEU A 114 1.55 -0.74 -16.48
CA LEU A 114 2.00 -0.38 -15.13
C LEU A 114 1.48 -1.34 -14.04
N ILE A 115 0.36 -2.02 -14.25
CA ILE A 115 -0.17 -3.01 -13.29
C ILE A 115 0.47 -4.39 -13.39
N LYS A 116 1.24 -4.70 -14.44
CA LYS A 116 1.91 -6.00 -14.62
C LYS A 116 3.18 -6.13 -13.76
N THR A 117 3.04 -5.81 -12.48
CA THR A 117 4.16 -5.70 -11.53
C THR A 117 4.95 -6.99 -11.36
N ASP A 118 4.32 -8.17 -11.42
CA ASP A 118 5.01 -9.46 -11.34
C ASP A 118 5.88 -9.70 -12.58
N ILE A 119 5.35 -9.42 -13.78
CA ILE A 119 6.07 -9.58 -15.04
C ILE A 119 7.24 -8.59 -15.13
N ILE A 120 6.95 -7.31 -14.86
CA ILE A 120 7.96 -6.24 -14.88
C ILE A 120 9.03 -6.52 -13.83
N GLY A 121 8.64 -6.94 -12.63
CA GLY A 121 9.55 -7.28 -11.54
C GLY A 121 10.45 -8.47 -11.90
N SER A 122 9.87 -9.55 -12.41
CA SER A 122 10.63 -10.76 -12.80
C SER A 122 11.64 -10.47 -13.93
N LEU A 123 11.19 -9.83 -15.01
CA LEU A 123 12.09 -9.47 -16.13
C LEU A 123 13.14 -8.43 -15.72
N GLY A 124 12.71 -7.42 -14.93
CA GLY A 124 13.62 -6.40 -14.41
C GLY A 124 14.70 -6.99 -13.50
N SER A 125 14.36 -7.98 -12.66
CA SER A 125 15.33 -8.67 -11.80
C SER A 125 16.26 -9.59 -12.58
N LEU A 126 15.75 -10.30 -13.59
CA LEU A 126 16.56 -11.13 -14.47
C LEU A 126 17.67 -10.32 -15.15
N LEU A 127 17.37 -9.07 -15.51
CA LEU A 127 18.28 -8.15 -16.17
C LEU A 127 18.76 -7.03 -15.24
N ALA A 128 18.71 -7.24 -13.91
CA ALA A 128 18.81 -6.17 -12.90
C ALA A 128 19.97 -5.18 -13.09
N PRO A 129 21.23 -5.59 -13.31
CA PRO A 129 22.31 -4.63 -13.51
C PRO A 129 22.07 -3.71 -14.71
N PHE A 130 21.65 -4.29 -15.83
CA PHE A 130 21.40 -3.57 -17.08
C PHE A 130 20.10 -2.75 -17.01
N ALA A 131 19.02 -3.34 -16.49
CA ALA A 131 17.74 -2.65 -16.34
C ALA A 131 17.87 -1.43 -15.39
N ASN A 132 18.57 -1.58 -14.27
CA ASN A 132 18.81 -0.47 -13.34
C ASN A 132 19.69 0.62 -13.96
N TRP A 133 20.70 0.24 -14.74
CA TRP A 133 21.53 1.20 -15.48
C TRP A 133 20.70 1.98 -16.50
N LEU A 134 19.85 1.31 -17.30
CA LEU A 134 18.94 1.97 -18.24
C LEU A 134 17.99 2.95 -17.55
N LEU A 135 17.39 2.53 -16.43
CA LEU A 135 16.49 3.39 -15.63
C LEU A 135 17.21 4.61 -15.03
N GLY A 136 18.54 4.56 -14.87
CA GLY A 136 19.37 5.67 -14.46
C GLY A 136 19.66 6.70 -15.57
N LEU A 137 19.46 6.34 -16.85
CA LEU A 137 19.81 7.19 -17.98
C LEU A 137 18.70 8.24 -18.22
N ARG A 138 18.98 9.48 -17.87
CA ARG A 138 17.99 10.58 -17.97
C ARG A 138 17.47 10.79 -19.40
N PHE A 139 18.31 10.67 -20.41
CA PHE A 139 17.89 10.86 -21.80
C PHE A 139 16.88 9.80 -22.24
N LEU A 140 17.03 8.54 -21.81
CA LEU A 140 16.07 7.48 -22.08
C LEU A 140 14.75 7.75 -21.38
N ARG A 141 14.78 8.23 -20.15
CA ARG A 141 13.57 8.59 -19.40
C ARG A 141 12.80 9.71 -20.06
N VAL A 142 13.51 10.73 -20.56
CA VAL A 142 12.90 11.82 -21.35
C VAL A 142 12.26 11.28 -22.64
N ALA A 143 12.96 10.39 -23.35
CA ALA A 143 12.45 9.82 -24.59
C ALA A 143 11.27 8.85 -24.39
N THR A 144 11.25 8.12 -23.28
CA THR A 144 10.19 7.14 -22.97
C THR A 144 8.98 7.74 -22.24
N GLU A 145 9.11 8.91 -21.64
CA GLU A 145 8.02 9.58 -20.92
C GLU A 145 6.73 9.70 -21.72
N PRO A 146 6.74 10.20 -22.96
CA PRO A 146 5.50 10.31 -23.77
C PRO A 146 4.91 8.95 -24.16
N LEU A 147 5.74 7.89 -24.18
CA LEU A 147 5.30 6.53 -24.53
C LEU A 147 4.71 5.80 -23.31
N VAL A 148 5.45 5.78 -22.21
CA VAL A 148 5.09 5.02 -21.00
C VAL A 148 4.24 5.84 -20.04
N GLY A 149 4.25 7.18 -20.18
CA GLY A 149 3.51 8.11 -19.30
C GLY A 149 4.01 8.13 -17.85
N VAL A 150 5.24 7.68 -17.60
CA VAL A 150 5.93 7.80 -16.31
C VAL A 150 6.82 9.03 -16.35
N HIS A 151 6.67 9.90 -15.36
CA HIS A 151 7.43 11.16 -15.31
C HIS A 151 8.94 10.91 -15.28
N ARG A 152 9.70 11.65 -16.10
CA ARG A 152 11.16 11.50 -16.27
C ARG A 152 11.97 11.59 -14.99
N ASP A 153 11.52 12.37 -14.03
CA ASP A 153 12.21 12.54 -12.75
C ASP A 153 11.70 11.60 -11.65
N ARG A 154 10.71 10.74 -11.93
CA ARG A 154 10.20 9.77 -10.96
C ARG A 154 11.27 8.75 -10.60
N GLN A 155 11.68 8.68 -9.34
CA GLN A 155 12.56 7.60 -8.88
C GLN A 155 11.79 6.28 -8.79
N VAL A 156 12.44 5.20 -9.18
CA VAL A 156 11.93 3.84 -9.12
C VAL A 156 12.87 3.03 -8.24
N LEU A 157 12.33 2.15 -7.39
CA LEU A 157 13.17 1.22 -6.65
C LEU A 157 13.94 0.32 -7.62
N PRO A 158 15.24 0.12 -7.40
CA PRO A 158 16.03 -0.74 -8.27
C PRO A 158 15.52 -2.18 -8.19
N PHE A 159 15.58 -2.89 -9.31
CA PHE A 159 15.35 -4.32 -9.34
C PHE A 159 16.47 -5.07 -8.62
N ALA A 160 16.11 -5.99 -7.76
CA ALA A 160 17.07 -6.82 -7.05
C ALA A 160 17.70 -7.86 -7.99
N ALA A 161 19.03 -7.95 -8.00
CA ALA A 161 19.75 -8.98 -8.75
C ALA A 161 19.49 -10.39 -8.18
N GLU A 162 19.26 -10.49 -6.87
CA GLU A 162 18.77 -11.69 -6.22
C GLU A 162 17.35 -11.45 -5.75
N THR A 163 16.37 -12.11 -6.37
CA THR A 163 14.97 -12.03 -5.94
C THR A 163 14.77 -12.67 -4.57
N PHE A 164 13.74 -12.25 -3.84
CA PHE A 164 13.42 -12.84 -2.53
C PHE A 164 13.09 -14.35 -2.62
N PRO A 165 12.31 -14.84 -3.62
CA PRO A 165 12.11 -16.27 -3.80
C PRO A 165 13.43 -17.04 -4.03
N HIS A 166 14.33 -16.54 -4.87
CA HIS A 166 15.63 -17.19 -5.10
C HIS A 166 16.49 -17.21 -3.84
N TRP A 167 16.52 -16.11 -3.07
CA TRP A 167 17.20 -16.09 -1.77
C TRP A 167 16.61 -17.13 -0.80
N TRP A 168 15.27 -17.27 -0.77
CA TRP A 168 14.61 -18.26 0.08
C TRP A 168 14.99 -19.69 -0.29
N GLU A 169 14.95 -20.02 -1.57
CA GLU A 169 15.35 -21.34 -2.08
C GLU A 169 16.83 -21.64 -1.80
N ARG A 170 17.72 -20.69 -2.07
CA ARG A 170 19.17 -20.82 -1.88
C ARG A 170 19.56 -21.01 -0.42
N ARG A 171 18.87 -20.39 0.53
CA ARG A 171 19.18 -20.56 1.96
C ARG A 171 18.75 -21.92 2.52
N GLY A 172 17.99 -22.69 1.78
CA GLY A 172 17.46 -23.99 2.18
C GLY A 172 16.21 -23.91 3.04
N ALA A 173 15.92 -25.00 3.77
CA ALA A 173 14.72 -25.13 4.58
C ALA A 173 14.61 -24.05 5.69
N ALA A 174 13.39 -23.85 6.19
CA ALA A 174 13.12 -22.99 7.32
C ALA A 174 14.01 -23.35 8.52
N GLN A 175 14.57 -22.35 9.20
CA GLN A 175 15.46 -22.54 10.35
C GLN A 175 14.73 -23.11 11.56
N VAL A 176 13.42 -22.82 11.67
CA VAL A 176 12.56 -23.30 12.77
C VAL A 176 11.75 -24.50 12.28
N PRO A 177 11.68 -25.61 13.02
CA PRO A 177 11.01 -26.84 12.60
C PRO A 177 9.48 -26.66 12.52
N ALA A 178 8.84 -27.48 11.67
CA ALA A 178 7.37 -27.45 11.48
C ALA A 178 6.58 -27.88 12.72
N SER A 179 7.23 -28.45 13.72
CA SER A 179 6.66 -28.77 15.05
C SER A 179 6.53 -27.54 15.97
N ALA A 180 7.06 -26.38 15.56
CA ALA A 180 6.97 -25.16 16.35
C ALA A 180 5.50 -24.79 16.63
N PRO A 181 5.22 -24.19 17.81
CA PRO A 181 3.86 -23.83 18.21
C PRO A 181 3.29 -22.69 17.37
N ARG A 182 4.16 -21.88 16.73
CA ARG A 182 3.77 -20.76 15.86
C ARG A 182 4.22 -21.00 14.45
N LYS A 183 3.29 -20.80 13.51
CA LYS A 183 3.49 -21.10 12.10
C LYS A 183 2.93 -19.96 11.24
N VAL A 184 3.70 -19.54 10.26
CA VAL A 184 3.35 -18.44 9.35
C VAL A 184 3.48 -18.87 7.91
N ALA A 185 2.46 -18.57 7.11
CA ALA A 185 2.52 -18.52 5.66
C ALA A 185 2.83 -17.08 5.26
N PHE A 186 4.02 -16.84 4.72
CA PHE A 186 4.49 -15.49 4.40
C PHE A 186 4.04 -15.06 3.02
N PHE A 187 3.41 -13.86 2.93
CA PHE A 187 3.07 -13.22 1.67
C PHE A 187 4.04 -12.06 1.39
N GLY A 188 5.02 -12.31 0.49
CA GLY A 188 6.09 -11.35 0.20
C GLY A 188 5.67 -10.18 -0.68
N SER A 189 4.62 -10.31 -1.49
CA SER A 189 4.22 -9.35 -2.52
C SER A 189 5.21 -9.21 -3.70
N CYS A 190 4.75 -8.62 -4.81
CA CYS A 190 5.61 -8.31 -5.96
C CYS A 190 6.76 -7.36 -5.58
N LEU A 191 6.48 -6.37 -4.71
CA LEU A 191 7.48 -5.40 -4.28
C LEU A 191 8.64 -6.04 -3.50
N VAL A 192 8.31 -6.89 -2.52
CA VAL A 192 9.30 -7.61 -1.71
C VAL A 192 10.04 -8.66 -2.55
N ASN A 193 9.35 -9.31 -3.48
CA ASN A 193 9.97 -10.33 -4.31
C ASN A 193 11.06 -9.78 -5.23
N TYR A 194 10.88 -8.57 -5.76
CA TYR A 194 11.71 -8.08 -6.88
C TYR A 194 12.50 -6.79 -6.61
N GLN A 195 12.13 -6.01 -5.60
CA GLN A 195 12.73 -4.68 -5.35
C GLN A 195 13.13 -4.47 -3.90
N ALA A 196 12.20 -4.59 -2.95
CA ALA A 196 12.44 -4.41 -1.52
C ALA A 196 12.76 -5.73 -0.81
N THR A 197 13.65 -6.55 -1.39
CA THR A 197 13.94 -7.93 -0.91
C THR A 197 14.44 -7.96 0.53
N ASP A 198 15.15 -6.93 0.99
CA ASP A 198 15.64 -6.83 2.36
C ASP A 198 14.52 -6.74 3.40
N VAL A 199 13.35 -6.18 3.04
CA VAL A 199 12.16 -6.18 3.92
C VAL A 199 11.66 -7.62 4.15
N GLY A 200 11.62 -8.44 3.10
CA GLY A 200 11.26 -9.85 3.21
C GLY A 200 12.28 -10.64 4.03
N LYS A 201 13.57 -10.46 3.75
CA LYS A 201 14.67 -11.08 4.48
C LYS A 201 14.60 -10.72 5.97
N ALA A 202 14.46 -9.46 6.30
CA ALA A 202 14.31 -8.99 7.68
C ALA A 202 13.08 -9.60 8.37
N THR A 203 11.95 -9.68 7.66
CA THR A 203 10.74 -10.30 8.21
C THR A 203 10.98 -11.76 8.58
N ILE A 204 11.56 -12.54 7.69
CA ILE A 204 11.85 -13.96 7.97
C ILE A 204 12.81 -14.10 9.14
N GLN A 205 13.90 -13.34 9.15
CA GLN A 205 14.91 -13.38 10.21
C GLN A 205 14.33 -13.05 11.59
N VAL A 206 13.47 -12.02 11.67
CA VAL A 206 12.81 -11.65 12.92
C VAL A 206 11.80 -12.71 13.37
N LEU A 207 11.01 -13.28 12.44
CA LEU A 207 10.07 -14.36 12.75
C LEU A 207 10.81 -15.60 13.28
N GLU A 208 11.87 -16.03 12.62
CA GLU A 208 12.66 -17.19 13.02
C GLU A 208 13.41 -16.96 14.34
N LYS A 209 13.96 -15.76 14.58
CA LYS A 209 14.54 -15.37 15.88
C LYS A 209 13.53 -15.54 17.02
N ASN A 210 12.26 -15.37 16.73
CA ASN A 210 11.15 -15.54 17.66
C ASN A 210 10.52 -16.94 17.65
N GLY A 211 11.19 -17.95 17.08
CA GLY A 211 10.75 -19.33 17.07
C GLY A 211 9.52 -19.62 16.20
N VAL A 212 9.28 -18.80 15.19
CA VAL A 212 8.15 -18.97 14.25
C VAL A 212 8.60 -19.79 13.05
N HIS A 213 7.91 -20.90 12.77
CA HIS A 213 8.10 -21.65 11.54
C HIS A 213 7.47 -20.91 10.36
N VAL A 214 8.23 -20.73 9.28
CA VAL A 214 7.77 -19.97 8.11
C VAL A 214 7.73 -20.86 6.87
N VAL A 215 6.65 -20.73 6.10
CA VAL A 215 6.52 -21.27 4.74
C VAL A 215 6.19 -20.14 3.77
N ILE A 216 6.55 -20.30 2.50
CA ILE A 216 6.23 -19.34 1.44
C ILE A 216 5.42 -20.09 0.38
N PRO A 217 4.07 -20.02 0.44
CA PRO A 217 3.22 -20.59 -0.59
C PRO A 217 3.42 -19.90 -1.95
N GLU A 218 3.02 -20.56 -3.03
CA GLU A 218 2.93 -19.92 -4.34
C GLU A 218 2.01 -18.69 -4.25
N GLN A 219 2.41 -17.57 -4.84
CA GLN A 219 1.71 -16.31 -4.70
C GLN A 219 1.84 -15.43 -5.93
N ARG A 220 0.82 -14.60 -6.14
CA ARG A 220 0.78 -13.56 -7.18
C ARG A 220 0.70 -12.19 -6.51
N CYS A 221 0.88 -11.12 -7.29
CA CYS A 221 0.61 -9.76 -6.81
C CYS A 221 -0.76 -9.72 -6.10
N CYS A 222 -0.86 -8.95 -5.00
CA CYS A 222 -2.12 -8.82 -4.25
C CYS A 222 -3.26 -8.17 -5.06
N GLY A 223 -2.97 -7.60 -6.23
CA GLY A 223 -3.95 -6.97 -7.10
C GLY A 223 -4.23 -5.50 -6.80
N MET A 224 -3.58 -4.88 -5.81
CA MET A 224 -3.79 -3.45 -5.51
C MET A 224 -3.58 -2.55 -6.74
N PRO A 225 -2.55 -2.71 -7.59
CA PRO A 225 -2.40 -1.88 -8.79
C PRO A 225 -3.57 -2.03 -9.78
N SER A 226 -4.12 -3.22 -9.94
CA SER A 226 -5.31 -3.46 -10.75
C SER A 226 -6.57 -2.87 -10.11
N PHE A 227 -6.63 -2.89 -8.78
CA PHE A 227 -7.72 -2.30 -8.03
C PHE A 227 -7.79 -0.79 -8.24
N ASP A 228 -6.65 -0.10 -8.19
CA ASP A 228 -6.55 1.35 -8.35
C ASP A 228 -7.03 1.87 -9.71
N ILE A 229 -7.04 1.01 -10.74
CA ILE A 229 -7.51 1.35 -12.08
C ILE A 229 -8.89 0.75 -12.42
N GLY A 230 -9.48 -0.03 -11.50
CA GLY A 230 -10.79 -0.65 -11.67
C GLY A 230 -10.82 -1.92 -12.53
N ASP A 231 -9.65 -2.56 -12.81
CA ASP A 231 -9.58 -3.86 -13.51
C ASP A 231 -9.97 -5.00 -12.56
N THR A 232 -11.28 -5.13 -12.33
CA THR A 232 -11.84 -6.10 -11.39
C THR A 232 -11.62 -7.55 -11.80
N ALA A 233 -11.51 -7.84 -13.09
CA ALA A 233 -11.26 -9.21 -13.58
C ALA A 233 -9.84 -9.66 -13.18
N ALA A 234 -8.84 -8.82 -13.38
CA ALA A 234 -7.47 -9.11 -12.97
C ALA A 234 -7.34 -9.27 -11.44
N ILE A 235 -8.04 -8.43 -10.67
CA ILE A 235 -8.04 -8.51 -9.19
C ILE A 235 -8.67 -9.83 -8.76
N GLN A 236 -9.85 -10.17 -9.28
CA GLN A 236 -10.57 -11.38 -8.91
C GLN A 236 -9.74 -12.64 -9.21
N GLN A 237 -9.05 -12.65 -10.35
CA GLN A 237 -8.15 -13.74 -10.70
C GLN A 237 -6.97 -13.85 -9.73
N ALA A 238 -6.32 -12.74 -9.41
CA ALA A 238 -5.19 -12.73 -8.48
C ALA A 238 -5.62 -13.13 -7.06
N ALA A 239 -6.72 -12.56 -6.55
CA ALA A 239 -7.26 -12.83 -5.23
C ALA A 239 -7.68 -14.30 -5.09
N SER A 240 -8.43 -14.85 -6.07
CA SER A 240 -8.85 -16.25 -6.05
C SER A 240 -7.66 -17.21 -6.05
N ALA A 241 -6.63 -16.93 -6.86
CA ALA A 241 -5.42 -17.75 -6.90
C ALA A 241 -4.65 -17.71 -5.56
N ASN A 242 -4.50 -16.51 -4.98
CA ASN A 242 -3.84 -16.35 -3.69
C ASN A 242 -4.63 -17.04 -2.56
N VAL A 243 -5.95 -16.86 -2.51
CA VAL A 243 -6.82 -17.54 -1.51
C VAL A 243 -6.68 -19.05 -1.63
N ALA A 244 -6.79 -19.61 -2.84
CA ALA A 244 -6.64 -21.04 -3.07
C ALA A 244 -5.28 -21.60 -2.64
N SER A 245 -4.21 -20.83 -2.83
CA SER A 245 -2.85 -21.22 -2.43
C SER A 245 -2.64 -21.19 -0.91
N PHE A 246 -3.22 -20.20 -0.21
CA PHE A 246 -2.97 -19.99 1.20
C PHE A 246 -3.96 -20.71 2.12
N LEU A 247 -5.20 -20.98 1.66
CA LEU A 247 -6.23 -21.65 2.44
C LEU A 247 -5.79 -23.00 3.04
N PRO A 248 -5.10 -23.91 2.31
CA PRO A 248 -4.63 -25.17 2.89
C PRO A 248 -3.62 -24.99 4.06
N TRP A 249 -2.89 -23.88 4.08
CA TRP A 249 -1.99 -23.55 5.18
C TRP A 249 -2.77 -23.01 6.38
N VAL A 250 -3.77 -22.16 6.15
CA VAL A 250 -4.68 -21.69 7.19
C VAL A 250 -5.39 -22.87 7.87
N GLU A 251 -5.86 -23.85 7.11
CA GLU A 251 -6.47 -25.07 7.63
C GLU A 251 -5.50 -25.94 8.47
N LYS A 252 -4.20 -25.86 8.17
CA LYS A 252 -3.12 -26.47 8.99
C LYS A 252 -2.69 -25.62 10.19
N GLY A 253 -3.42 -24.51 10.48
CA GLY A 253 -3.18 -23.65 11.64
C GLY A 253 -2.12 -22.57 11.43
N TYR A 254 -1.69 -22.30 10.19
CA TYR A 254 -0.80 -21.18 9.90
C TYR A 254 -1.56 -19.86 9.92
N GLU A 255 -0.88 -18.80 10.32
CA GLU A 255 -1.33 -17.42 10.18
C GLU A 255 -0.60 -16.77 9.00
N ILE A 256 -1.27 -15.87 8.29
CA ILE A 256 -0.68 -15.19 7.13
C ILE A 256 -0.05 -13.89 7.60
N VAL A 257 1.23 -13.68 7.26
CA VAL A 257 1.95 -12.44 7.60
C VAL A 257 2.36 -11.72 6.33
N VAL A 258 2.02 -10.43 6.29
CA VAL A 258 2.20 -9.55 5.12
C VAL A 258 2.96 -8.29 5.55
N PRO A 259 4.16 -8.00 4.98
CA PRO A 259 4.97 -6.85 5.41
C PRO A 259 4.60 -5.53 4.72
N VAL A 260 3.72 -5.53 3.72
CA VAL A 260 3.36 -4.33 2.94
C VAL A 260 1.92 -3.94 3.22
N PRO A 261 1.65 -2.72 3.75
CA PRO A 261 0.31 -2.29 4.19
C PRO A 261 -0.78 -2.37 3.14
N SER A 262 -0.48 -2.04 1.88
CA SER A 262 -1.46 -2.14 0.78
C SER A 262 -1.85 -3.60 0.52
N CYS A 263 -0.88 -4.53 0.64
CA CYS A 263 -1.17 -5.96 0.46
C CYS A 263 -1.94 -6.52 1.65
N SER A 264 -1.58 -6.18 2.90
CA SER A 264 -2.34 -6.64 4.07
C SER A 264 -3.76 -6.06 4.09
N LEU A 265 -3.97 -4.83 3.61
CA LEU A 265 -5.30 -4.26 3.40
C LEU A 265 -6.11 -5.07 2.38
N MET A 266 -5.51 -5.40 1.22
CA MET A 266 -6.17 -6.23 0.21
C MET A 266 -6.64 -7.56 0.80
N TRP A 267 -5.77 -8.29 1.49
CA TRP A 267 -6.10 -9.58 2.10
C TRP A 267 -7.20 -9.49 3.16
N LYS A 268 -7.15 -8.48 4.03
CA LYS A 268 -8.03 -8.35 5.20
C LYS A 268 -9.39 -7.73 4.86
N ARG A 269 -9.44 -6.80 3.91
CA ARG A 269 -10.62 -5.97 3.65
C ARG A 269 -11.19 -6.10 2.24
N GLU A 270 -10.32 -6.05 1.23
CA GLU A 270 -10.79 -5.95 -0.15
C GLU A 270 -11.11 -7.32 -0.77
N TYR A 271 -10.31 -8.36 -0.48
CA TYR A 271 -10.59 -9.71 -0.99
C TYR A 271 -11.98 -10.25 -0.58
N PRO A 272 -12.45 -10.10 0.68
CA PRO A 272 -13.81 -10.45 1.05
C PRO A 272 -14.88 -9.78 0.18
N GLU A 273 -14.63 -8.53 -0.21
CA GLU A 273 -15.55 -7.73 -1.04
C GLU A 273 -15.47 -8.05 -2.54
N ILE A 274 -14.39 -8.70 -3.01
CA ILE A 274 -14.11 -8.95 -4.43
C ILE A 274 -14.34 -10.42 -4.80
N VAL A 275 -13.98 -11.33 -3.90
CA VAL A 275 -14.11 -12.77 -4.12
C VAL A 275 -15.39 -13.31 -3.51
N GLY A 276 -15.69 -12.87 -2.27
CA GLY A 276 -16.83 -13.39 -1.51
C GLY A 276 -16.65 -14.84 -1.05
N GLY A 277 -17.59 -15.31 -0.24
CA GLY A 277 -17.62 -16.70 0.23
C GLY A 277 -16.84 -16.97 1.53
N PRO A 278 -17.01 -18.14 2.14
CA PRO A 278 -16.46 -18.47 3.46
C PRO A 278 -14.93 -18.63 3.46
N ASP A 279 -14.35 -19.11 2.37
CA ASP A 279 -12.92 -19.40 2.29
C ASP A 279 -12.08 -18.12 2.37
N VAL A 280 -12.47 -17.07 1.64
CA VAL A 280 -11.79 -15.78 1.71
C VAL A 280 -11.91 -15.14 3.09
N LEU A 281 -13.04 -15.30 3.77
CA LEU A 281 -13.23 -14.80 5.13
C LEU A 281 -12.28 -15.49 6.11
N ARG A 282 -12.18 -16.83 6.03
CA ARG A 282 -11.22 -17.59 6.87
C ARG A 282 -9.78 -17.14 6.66
N VAL A 283 -9.39 -16.88 5.42
CA VAL A 283 -8.06 -16.40 5.07
C VAL A 283 -7.85 -14.96 5.58
N ALA A 284 -8.82 -14.08 5.40
CA ALA A 284 -8.77 -12.69 5.86
C ALA A 284 -8.62 -12.57 7.38
N GLU A 285 -9.37 -13.37 8.16
CA GLU A 285 -9.33 -13.42 9.62
C GLU A 285 -7.97 -13.90 10.16
N ARG A 286 -7.23 -14.67 9.38
CA ARG A 286 -5.91 -15.19 9.74
C ARG A 286 -4.76 -14.38 9.16
N THR A 287 -5.06 -13.24 8.52
CA THR A 287 -4.06 -12.36 7.93
C THR A 287 -3.70 -11.20 8.87
N PHE A 288 -2.42 -10.97 9.03
CA PHE A 288 -1.85 -9.93 9.88
C PHE A 288 -0.80 -9.11 9.11
N ASP A 289 -0.75 -7.82 9.40
CA ASP A 289 0.46 -7.04 9.12
C ASP A 289 1.63 -7.58 9.97
N VAL A 290 2.86 -7.46 9.49
CA VAL A 290 4.03 -8.03 10.20
C VAL A 290 4.21 -7.46 11.60
N CYS A 291 4.05 -6.14 11.76
CA CYS A 291 4.20 -5.50 13.06
C CYS A 291 3.01 -5.81 13.97
N GLU A 292 1.80 -5.92 13.41
CA GLU A 292 0.61 -6.41 14.13
C GLU A 292 0.81 -7.82 14.67
N TYR A 293 1.37 -8.72 13.85
CA TYR A 293 1.66 -10.10 14.24
C TYR A 293 2.68 -10.18 15.40
N LEU A 294 3.77 -9.45 15.29
CA LEU A 294 4.80 -9.43 16.34
C LEU A 294 4.27 -8.80 17.64
N MET A 295 3.43 -7.77 17.54
CA MET A 295 2.77 -7.21 18.74
C MET A 295 1.70 -8.12 19.33
N LYS A 296 1.04 -8.98 18.53
CA LYS A 296 0.23 -10.08 19.03
C LYS A 296 1.09 -11.06 19.83
N MET A 297 2.24 -11.47 19.29
CA MET A 297 3.19 -12.32 20.00
C MET A 297 3.67 -11.71 21.32
N LYS A 298 3.92 -10.40 21.35
CA LYS A 298 4.29 -9.68 22.59
C LYS A 298 3.19 -9.78 23.65
N ARG A 299 1.94 -9.56 23.29
CA ARG A 299 0.81 -9.68 24.24
C ARG A 299 0.66 -11.08 24.81
N GLU A 300 1.07 -12.09 24.05
CA GLU A 300 1.05 -13.50 24.42
C GLU A 300 2.34 -13.95 25.13
N GLY A 301 3.26 -13.01 25.44
CA GLY A 301 4.53 -13.30 26.12
C GLY A 301 5.54 -14.08 25.28
N ALA A 302 5.39 -14.11 23.95
CA ALA A 302 6.18 -14.93 23.04
C ALA A 302 7.17 -14.14 22.18
N LEU A 303 7.22 -12.81 22.30
CA LEU A 303 8.22 -11.99 21.63
C LEU A 303 9.51 -11.95 22.44
N ALA A 304 10.63 -12.33 21.85
CA ALA A 304 11.95 -12.17 22.42
C ALA A 304 12.28 -10.68 22.64
N THR A 305 12.82 -10.33 23.80
CA THR A 305 13.15 -8.94 24.15
C THR A 305 14.65 -8.71 24.34
N ASP A 306 15.48 -9.67 23.91
CA ASP A 306 16.94 -9.66 23.99
C ASP A 306 17.59 -8.81 22.88
N PHE A 307 17.08 -7.60 22.69
CA PHE A 307 17.62 -6.64 21.74
C PHE A 307 19.05 -6.21 22.13
N GLN A 308 19.96 -6.22 21.16
CA GLN A 308 21.37 -5.92 21.35
C GLN A 308 21.73 -4.46 21.10
N GLN A 309 20.91 -3.77 20.30
CA GLN A 309 21.14 -2.38 19.90
C GLN A 309 19.86 -1.55 20.09
N LYS A 310 20.03 -0.29 20.44
CA LYS A 310 18.92 0.68 20.51
C LYS A 310 18.86 1.50 19.23
N PRO A 311 17.71 1.56 18.56
CA PRO A 311 17.58 2.27 17.29
C PRO A 311 17.76 3.81 17.37
N GLY A 312 17.65 4.39 18.56
CA GLY A 312 17.66 5.85 18.72
C GLY A 312 16.29 6.49 18.48
N ARG A 313 16.30 7.74 17.97
CA ARG A 313 15.07 8.49 17.68
C ARG A 313 14.61 8.23 16.26
N VAL A 314 13.34 7.91 16.09
CA VAL A 314 12.75 7.53 14.81
C VAL A 314 11.57 8.44 14.47
N ALA A 315 11.62 9.13 13.33
CA ALA A 315 10.48 9.80 12.73
C ALA A 315 9.70 8.76 11.90
N TYR A 316 8.52 8.37 12.38
CA TYR A 316 7.73 7.31 11.76
C TYR A 316 6.54 7.85 11.00
N GLN A 317 6.60 7.83 9.67
CA GLN A 317 5.46 8.16 8.81
C GLN A 317 4.52 6.96 8.72
N VAL A 318 3.27 7.15 9.13
CA VAL A 318 2.24 6.08 9.11
C VAL A 318 1.60 6.00 7.73
N PRO A 319 1.70 4.85 7.04
CA PRO A 319 1.04 4.66 5.74
C PRO A 319 -0.49 4.70 5.87
N CYS A 320 -1.16 5.29 4.88
CA CYS A 320 -2.63 5.42 4.88
C CYS A 320 -3.34 4.06 4.90
N HIS A 321 -2.89 3.07 4.14
CA HIS A 321 -3.47 1.73 4.14
C HIS A 321 -3.23 0.94 5.43
N LEU A 322 -2.26 1.32 6.26
CA LEU A 322 -2.12 0.77 7.61
C LEU A 322 -3.13 1.40 8.57
N ARG A 323 -3.35 2.72 8.44
CA ARG A 323 -4.35 3.45 9.22
C ARG A 323 -5.77 2.94 8.96
N ASP A 324 -6.11 2.64 7.70
CA ASP A 324 -7.42 2.11 7.33
C ASP A 324 -7.71 0.73 7.94
N GLN A 325 -6.68 -0.07 8.24
CA GLN A 325 -6.87 -1.36 8.90
C GLN A 325 -7.31 -1.23 10.37
N ASN A 326 -7.20 -0.04 10.96
CA ASN A 326 -7.60 0.26 12.35
C ASN A 326 -6.96 -0.67 13.39
N ILE A 327 -5.68 -1.02 13.18
CA ILE A 327 -4.90 -1.91 14.07
C ILE A 327 -4.12 -1.14 15.14
N GLY A 328 -4.17 0.18 15.14
CA GLY A 328 -3.34 1.06 15.97
C GLY A 328 -1.90 1.18 15.44
N PHE A 329 -1.02 1.84 16.19
CA PHE A 329 0.36 2.11 15.78
C PHE A 329 1.31 0.96 16.11
N LYS A 330 1.05 -0.25 15.59
CA LYS A 330 1.79 -1.48 15.92
C LYS A 330 3.27 -1.40 15.57
N SER A 331 3.61 -0.73 14.49
CA SER A 331 5.01 -0.50 14.09
C SER A 331 5.74 0.41 15.08
N LYS A 332 5.07 1.48 15.57
CA LYS A 332 5.58 2.32 16.66
C LYS A 332 5.82 1.48 17.91
N GLU A 333 4.77 0.78 18.39
CA GLU A 333 4.85 -0.06 19.59
C GLU A 333 5.99 -1.09 19.51
N LEU A 334 6.19 -1.69 18.32
CA LEU A 334 7.26 -2.68 18.10
C LEU A 334 8.66 -2.04 18.14
N MET A 335 8.85 -0.88 17.49
CA MET A 335 10.13 -0.16 17.53
C MET A 335 10.45 0.34 18.94
N GLU A 336 9.44 0.79 19.70
CA GLU A 336 9.60 1.16 21.11
C GLU A 336 9.97 -0.03 22.00
N CYS A 337 9.47 -1.24 21.72
CA CYS A 337 9.92 -2.46 22.37
C CYS A 337 11.41 -2.73 22.14
N ALA A 338 11.94 -2.36 20.96
CA ALA A 338 13.35 -2.45 20.65
C ALA A 338 14.17 -1.28 21.21
N GLY A 339 13.56 -0.37 21.97
CA GLY A 339 14.22 0.76 22.63
C GLY A 339 14.32 2.03 21.81
N ALA A 340 13.56 2.16 20.71
CA ALA A 340 13.45 3.39 19.96
C ALA A 340 12.60 4.45 20.69
N GLN A 341 12.88 5.74 20.42
CA GLN A 341 11.98 6.84 20.72
C GLN A 341 11.27 7.24 19.42
N VAL A 342 9.97 7.00 19.32
CA VAL A 342 9.25 7.13 18.06
C VAL A 342 8.33 8.34 18.05
N GLU A 343 8.58 9.26 17.13
CA GLU A 343 7.69 10.37 16.80
C GLU A 343 6.81 9.99 15.60
N VAL A 344 5.48 10.06 15.78
CA VAL A 344 4.50 9.65 14.77
C VAL A 344 4.17 10.81 13.84
N ILE A 345 4.30 10.59 12.53
CA ILE A 345 3.99 11.57 11.50
C ILE A 345 2.79 11.08 10.68
N GLU A 346 1.64 11.71 10.92
CA GLU A 346 0.37 11.39 10.25
C GLU A 346 0.12 12.25 9.01
N LYS A 347 1.16 12.48 8.20
CA LYS A 347 1.04 13.21 6.93
C LYS A 347 1.09 12.24 5.75
N CYS A 348 0.34 12.58 4.69
CA CYS A 348 0.37 11.80 3.46
C CYS A 348 1.75 11.89 2.82
N SER A 349 2.30 10.74 2.38
CA SER A 349 3.56 10.69 1.63
C SER A 349 3.41 11.16 0.18
N GLY A 350 2.18 11.38 -0.31
CA GLY A 350 1.92 11.71 -1.71
C GLY A 350 2.12 10.54 -2.67
N HIS A 351 2.40 9.34 -2.13
CA HIS A 351 2.58 8.14 -2.94
C HIS A 351 1.28 7.36 -3.05
N ASP A 352 1.03 6.87 -4.25
CA ASP A 352 0.12 5.78 -4.52
C ASP A 352 0.58 5.06 -5.79
N GLY A 353 0.86 3.79 -5.70
CA GLY A 353 1.18 2.85 -6.78
C GLY A 353 1.65 3.48 -8.09
N SER A 354 0.83 3.35 -9.12
CA SER A 354 1.08 3.92 -10.44
C SER A 354 0.68 5.41 -10.54
N TRP A 355 -0.26 5.89 -9.72
CA TRP A 355 -0.77 7.27 -9.80
C TRP A 355 0.34 8.31 -9.65
N SER A 356 1.13 8.23 -8.59
CA SER A 356 2.22 9.17 -8.32
C SER A 356 3.38 9.10 -9.31
N ALA A 357 3.43 8.08 -10.15
CA ALA A 357 4.44 7.93 -11.19
C ALA A 357 4.03 8.56 -12.53
N LYS A 358 2.74 8.76 -12.76
CA LYS A 358 2.21 9.30 -14.01
C LYS A 358 2.63 10.76 -14.20
N THR A 359 2.93 11.13 -15.44
CA THR A 359 3.42 12.47 -15.80
C THR A 359 2.48 13.57 -15.31
N GLU A 360 1.18 13.38 -15.44
CA GLU A 360 0.14 14.34 -15.04
C GLU A 360 0.01 14.53 -13.52
N PHE A 361 0.35 13.51 -12.72
CA PHE A 361 0.17 13.54 -11.26
C PHE A 361 1.48 13.68 -10.48
N PHE A 362 2.63 13.44 -11.08
CA PHE A 362 3.92 13.51 -10.41
C PHE A 362 4.17 14.87 -9.70
N PRO A 363 3.97 16.04 -10.33
CA PRO A 363 4.17 17.32 -9.66
C PRO A 363 3.28 17.49 -8.43
N LEU A 364 2.02 17.06 -8.53
CA LEU A 364 1.05 17.12 -7.46
C LEU A 364 1.42 16.17 -6.31
N SER A 365 1.86 14.96 -6.64
CA SER A 365 2.33 13.97 -5.67
C SER A 365 3.51 14.48 -4.86
N MET A 366 4.47 15.15 -5.51
CA MET A 366 5.63 15.77 -4.86
C MET A 366 5.24 16.96 -3.98
N LEU A 367 4.24 17.76 -4.39
CA LEU A 367 3.70 18.84 -3.56
C LEU A 367 3.07 18.31 -2.26
N ILE A 368 2.33 17.20 -2.35
CA ILE A 368 1.74 16.53 -1.18
C ILE A 368 2.84 16.00 -0.27
N ALA A 369 3.85 15.32 -0.83
CA ALA A 369 4.97 14.73 -0.10
C ALA A 369 5.76 15.77 0.72
N ARG A 370 5.95 16.97 0.19
CA ARG A 370 6.67 18.08 0.87
C ARG A 370 6.08 18.39 2.25
N LYS A 371 4.75 18.22 2.45
CA LYS A 371 4.12 18.43 3.75
C LYS A 371 4.59 17.41 4.81
N ALA A 372 4.81 16.17 4.40
CA ALA A 372 5.35 15.14 5.28
C ALA A 372 6.85 15.33 5.51
N VAL A 373 7.60 15.63 4.44
CA VAL A 373 9.06 15.88 4.51
C VAL A 373 9.37 17.01 5.48
N ARG A 374 8.64 18.13 5.41
CA ARG A 374 8.84 19.26 6.34
C ARG A 374 8.71 18.82 7.80
N VAL A 375 7.70 18.04 8.15
CA VAL A 375 7.52 17.57 9.54
C VAL A 375 8.63 16.57 9.92
N ILE A 376 9.07 15.71 8.98
CA ILE A 376 10.19 14.79 9.19
C ILE A 376 11.52 15.54 9.46
N GLU A 377 11.74 16.65 8.77
CA GLU A 377 12.95 17.47 8.93
C GLU A 377 12.96 18.24 10.25
N GLU A 378 11.80 18.72 10.69
CA GLU A 378 11.62 19.39 11.98
C GLU A 378 11.74 18.40 13.16
N ALA A 379 11.53 17.10 12.94
CA ALA A 379 11.66 16.07 13.97
C ALA A 379 13.13 15.79 14.33
N PRO A 380 13.49 15.77 15.64
CA PRO A 380 14.85 15.47 16.08
C PRO A 380 15.15 13.96 15.98
N ALA A 381 15.10 13.39 14.77
CA ALA A 381 15.21 11.97 14.52
C ALA A 381 16.56 11.56 13.92
N ASP A 382 17.04 10.39 14.31
CA ASP A 382 18.26 9.76 13.78
C ASP A 382 17.93 8.90 12.55
N LEU A 383 16.71 8.34 12.51
CA LEU A 383 16.17 7.48 11.45
C LEU A 383 14.80 7.97 11.00
N VAL A 384 14.46 7.66 9.75
CA VAL A 384 13.11 7.78 9.21
C VAL A 384 12.55 6.40 8.94
N ALA A 385 11.30 6.16 9.28
CA ALA A 385 10.65 4.88 9.06
C ALA A 385 9.27 5.01 8.42
N THR A 386 8.91 4.03 7.60
CA THR A 386 7.54 3.78 7.14
C THR A 386 7.39 2.32 6.71
N ASP A 387 6.21 1.73 6.91
CA ASP A 387 5.94 0.31 6.53
C ASP A 387 5.79 0.12 5.02
N CYS A 388 5.64 1.19 4.26
CA CYS A 388 5.51 1.11 2.81
C CYS A 388 6.83 1.52 2.12
N PRO A 389 7.60 0.59 1.51
CA PRO A 389 8.86 0.93 0.85
C PRO A 389 8.70 1.96 -0.27
N LEU A 390 7.56 1.97 -0.97
CA LEU A 390 7.30 2.96 -2.02
C LEU A 390 6.98 4.34 -1.44
N ALA A 391 6.32 4.41 -0.29
CA ALA A 391 6.14 5.67 0.44
C ALA A 391 7.49 6.20 0.95
N GLY A 392 8.37 5.31 1.41
CA GLY A 392 9.75 5.64 1.77
C GLY A 392 10.51 6.27 0.61
N LEU A 393 10.51 5.62 -0.55
CA LEU A 393 11.12 6.16 -1.76
C LEU A 393 10.57 7.55 -2.14
N GLN A 394 9.27 7.75 -2.01
CA GLN A 394 8.62 9.04 -2.29
C GLN A 394 9.10 10.13 -1.32
N LEU A 395 9.21 9.82 -0.05
CA LEU A 395 9.70 10.75 0.97
C LEU A 395 11.18 11.08 0.76
N ASP A 396 12.00 10.06 0.47
CA ASP A 396 13.42 10.23 0.17
C ASP A 396 13.62 11.10 -1.08
N GLN A 397 12.84 10.87 -2.15
CA GLN A 397 12.88 11.69 -3.34
C GLN A 397 12.45 13.14 -3.07
N ALA A 398 11.35 13.34 -2.34
CA ALA A 398 10.85 14.66 -2.02
C ALA A 398 11.81 15.43 -1.12
N GLY A 399 12.46 14.77 -0.15
CA GLY A 399 13.50 15.33 0.69
C GLY A 399 14.72 15.76 -0.12
N ALA A 400 15.22 14.90 -1.01
CA ALA A 400 16.34 15.23 -1.88
C ALA A 400 16.04 16.43 -2.79
N MET A 401 14.82 16.57 -3.31
CA MET A 401 14.39 17.72 -4.11
C MET A 401 14.23 19.00 -3.29
N ALA A 402 13.99 18.91 -1.99
CA ALA A 402 13.91 20.05 -1.07
C ALA A 402 15.28 20.49 -0.55
N HIS A 403 16.38 19.88 -1.00
CA HIS A 403 17.75 20.11 -0.53
C HIS A 403 18.00 19.71 0.93
N ALA A 404 17.09 18.98 1.54
CA ALA A 404 17.32 18.33 2.82
C ALA A 404 18.23 17.12 2.59
N GLY A 405 19.33 17.02 3.28
CA GLY A 405 20.26 15.89 3.18
C GLY A 405 19.49 14.57 3.32
N GLY A 406 19.40 13.79 2.24
CA GLY A 406 18.50 12.66 2.13
C GLY A 406 18.78 11.62 3.22
N ARG A 407 17.81 11.41 4.11
CA ARG A 407 17.80 10.30 5.04
C ARG A 407 17.15 9.13 4.31
N SER A 408 17.81 7.97 4.29
CA SER A 408 17.21 6.76 3.73
C SER A 408 16.14 6.23 4.68
N THR A 409 14.93 6.12 4.18
CA THR A 409 13.79 5.60 4.96
C THR A 409 13.88 4.08 5.08
N LYS A 410 13.75 3.56 6.31
CA LYS A 410 13.74 2.13 6.61
C LYS A 410 12.32 1.62 6.90
N HIS A 411 12.10 0.34 6.62
CA HIS A 411 10.91 -0.35 7.10
C HIS A 411 11.07 -0.68 8.60
N PRO A 412 10.03 -0.56 9.46
CA PRO A 412 10.11 -0.88 10.89
C PRO A 412 10.72 -2.25 11.18
N ILE A 413 10.41 -3.28 10.37
CA ILE A 413 10.97 -4.63 10.55
C ILE A 413 12.49 -4.68 10.34
N GLN A 414 13.05 -3.83 9.48
CA GLN A 414 14.51 -3.72 9.29
C GLN A 414 15.16 -3.11 10.53
N ILE A 415 14.52 -2.10 11.13
CA ILE A 415 14.98 -1.48 12.38
C ILE A 415 14.98 -2.51 13.51
N VAL A 416 13.94 -3.33 13.60
CA VAL A 416 13.81 -4.38 14.63
C VAL A 416 14.82 -5.50 14.39
N ARG A 417 15.05 -5.93 13.14
CA ARG A 417 16.12 -6.86 12.78
C ARG A 417 17.48 -6.36 13.24
N ASP A 418 17.79 -5.10 12.91
CA ASP A 418 19.05 -4.47 13.26
C ASP A 418 19.18 -4.36 14.80
N ALA A 419 18.09 -4.07 15.52
CA ALA A 419 18.07 -4.04 16.98
C ALA A 419 18.37 -5.42 17.62
N TYR A 420 17.96 -6.52 17.01
CA TYR A 420 18.37 -7.86 17.43
C TYR A 420 19.82 -8.20 17.11
N GLY A 421 20.56 -7.35 16.38
CA GLY A 421 21.93 -7.64 15.93
C GLY A 421 21.97 -8.66 14.78
N LEU A 422 20.86 -8.91 14.10
CA LEU A 422 20.81 -9.82 12.94
C LEU A 422 21.37 -9.11 11.71
N LYS A 423 22.17 -9.81 10.90
CA LYS A 423 22.79 -9.23 9.70
C LYS A 423 21.85 -9.33 8.49
N SER A 424 21.87 -8.28 7.63
CA SER A 424 21.18 -8.28 6.33
C SER A 424 21.78 -9.29 5.34
#